data_7216bf1d337b3f2990d382655dd7e1b4
#
_entry.id   7216bf1d337b3f2990d382655dd7e1b4
#
_cell.length_a   1.000
_cell.length_b   1.000
_cell.length_c   1.000
_cell.angle_alpha   90.00
_cell.angle_beta   90.00
_cell.angle_gamma   90.00
#
_symmetry.space_group_name_H-M   'P 1'
#
loop_
_entity.id
_entity.type
_entity.pdbx_description
1 polymer ?
#
loop_
_entity_poly.entity_id
_entity_poly.type
_entity_poly.pdbx_seq_one_letter_code
_entity_poly.pdbx_strand_id
1 'polypeptide(L)'
;MDEFSSVVDRQIAQVGAGAFAKGWRRHQNKQVVLLSCHYDILDWIQPDWVLDTETGCFQWGWLRQRPQFELEIYPCRQADYRLFEPHHYLKLPPVIAGSHYMGLINGQPVAHVAFSPRPGLVEARACRLVVLPEWQGAGVGTRFLNGCAEMWLRGENRYHRPLRTLINTSHPGLAAALRRNPQWTQVSAALYGADKLRCRDSLRRSALKHGKDTGKARSATGYGGHFRAVQGFRYLGNGQEE
;
A
#
# COMPACT_ATOMS: atom_id res chain seq x y z
N MET A 1 7.44 -31.08 -1.80
CA MET A 1 8.31 -30.17 -1.03
C MET A 1 8.28 -30.71 0.39
N ASP A 2 9.41 -31.17 0.85
CA ASP A 2 9.54 -31.88 2.13
C ASP A 2 9.99 -30.90 3.23
N GLU A 3 9.57 -31.18 4.47
CA GLU A 3 9.88 -30.36 5.65
C GLU A 3 9.64 -28.85 5.49
N PHE A 4 8.54 -28.52 4.83
CA PHE A 4 8.20 -27.11 4.60
C PHE A 4 8.10 -26.33 5.92
N SER A 5 8.88 -25.28 6.05
CA SER A 5 8.97 -24.40 7.21
C SER A 5 9.58 -24.97 8.51
N SER A 6 10.14 -26.20 8.51
CA SER A 6 10.63 -26.86 9.73
C SER A 6 11.91 -26.22 10.31
N VAL A 7 12.75 -25.63 9.47
CA VAL A 7 14.09 -25.11 9.84
C VAL A 7 14.16 -23.59 9.96
N VAL A 8 13.04 -22.87 9.90
CA VAL A 8 13.02 -21.41 9.97
C VAL A 8 12.22 -20.93 11.18
N ASP A 9 12.58 -19.73 11.66
CA ASP A 9 11.82 -19.04 12.69
C ASP A 9 10.34 -18.91 12.31
N ARG A 10 9.43 -19.01 13.30
CA ARG A 10 7.97 -19.05 13.05
C ARG A 10 7.46 -17.77 12.37
N GLN A 11 8.02 -16.61 12.66
CA GLN A 11 7.62 -15.36 11.98
C GLN A 11 8.07 -15.37 10.51
N ILE A 12 9.27 -15.85 10.26
CA ILE A 12 9.81 -16.00 8.90
C ILE A 12 9.00 -17.06 8.15
N ALA A 13 8.67 -18.19 8.81
CA ALA A 13 7.81 -19.23 8.26
C ALA A 13 6.44 -18.70 7.85
N GLN A 14 5.81 -17.88 8.68
CA GLN A 14 4.51 -17.27 8.39
C GLN A 14 4.56 -16.38 7.14
N VAL A 15 5.55 -15.50 7.08
CA VAL A 15 5.74 -14.59 5.93
C VAL A 15 6.04 -15.39 4.67
N GLY A 16 6.93 -16.37 4.77
CA GLY A 16 7.33 -17.24 3.67
C GLY A 16 6.18 -18.10 3.14
N ALA A 17 5.42 -18.71 4.04
CA ALA A 17 4.26 -19.54 3.69
C ALA A 17 3.16 -18.71 3.00
N GLY A 18 2.85 -17.54 3.53
CA GLY A 18 1.90 -16.62 2.90
C GLY A 18 2.36 -16.14 1.53
N ALA A 19 3.64 -15.81 1.37
CA ALA A 19 4.22 -15.41 0.09
C ALA A 19 4.18 -16.56 -0.92
N PHE A 20 4.55 -17.77 -0.49
CA PHE A 20 4.49 -18.98 -1.31
C PHE A 20 3.06 -19.27 -1.78
N ALA A 21 2.09 -19.32 -0.88
CA ALA A 21 0.69 -19.57 -1.19
C ALA A 21 0.13 -18.54 -2.18
N LYS A 22 0.46 -17.25 -2.00
CA LYS A 22 0.06 -16.19 -2.91
C LYS A 22 0.74 -16.29 -4.29
N GLY A 23 2.01 -16.65 -4.32
CA GLY A 23 2.76 -16.90 -5.55
C GLY A 23 2.20 -18.08 -6.32
N TRP A 24 2.01 -19.21 -5.62
CA TRP A 24 1.53 -20.46 -6.21
C TRP A 24 0.12 -20.31 -6.83
N ARG A 25 -0.81 -19.67 -6.15
CA ARG A 25 -2.16 -19.44 -6.67
C ARG A 25 -2.24 -18.58 -7.94
N ARG A 26 -1.18 -17.87 -8.28
CA ARG A 26 -1.09 -17.14 -9.55
C ARG A 26 -0.71 -18.02 -10.72
N HIS A 27 -0.07 -19.16 -10.46
CA HIS A 27 0.29 -20.15 -11.46
C HIS A 27 -0.84 -21.16 -11.62
N GLN A 28 -1.88 -20.77 -12.35
CA GLN A 28 -2.97 -21.68 -12.73
C GLN A 28 -2.38 -22.88 -13.46
N ASN A 29 -2.73 -24.10 -13.14
CA ASN A 29 -2.33 -25.36 -13.77
C ASN A 29 -1.13 -26.13 -13.18
N LYS A 30 -0.67 -25.78 -11.98
CA LYS A 30 0.35 -26.57 -11.29
C LYS A 30 -0.21 -27.13 -9.99
N GLN A 31 0.21 -28.34 -9.66
CA GLN A 31 -0.09 -28.99 -8.39
C GLN A 31 1.15 -28.98 -7.51
N VAL A 32 0.96 -28.83 -6.21
CA VAL A 32 2.03 -28.93 -5.21
C VAL A 32 1.52 -29.67 -3.99
N VAL A 33 2.35 -30.53 -3.47
CA VAL A 33 2.16 -31.18 -2.19
C VAL A 33 3.23 -30.66 -1.25
N LEU A 34 2.82 -30.18 -0.09
CA LEU A 34 3.71 -29.70 0.97
C LEU A 34 3.63 -30.71 2.13
N LEU A 35 4.78 -31.13 2.61
CA LEU A 35 4.89 -31.97 3.83
C LEU A 35 5.41 -31.04 4.95
N SER A 36 4.73 -31.05 6.08
CA SER A 36 5.13 -30.26 7.25
C SER A 36 4.73 -30.99 8.53
N CYS A 37 5.55 -30.82 9.55
CA CYS A 37 5.24 -31.28 10.91
C CYS A 37 4.51 -30.19 11.75
N HIS A 38 4.15 -29.07 11.15
CA HIS A 38 3.57 -27.94 11.85
C HIS A 38 2.16 -27.63 11.35
N TYR A 39 1.17 -27.70 12.24
CA TYR A 39 -0.24 -27.45 11.91
C TYR A 39 -0.58 -25.96 11.68
N ASP A 40 0.16 -25.03 12.28
CA ASP A 40 -0.06 -23.59 12.15
C ASP A 40 0.16 -23.06 10.72
N ILE A 41 0.89 -23.80 9.87
CA ILE A 41 1.04 -23.43 8.45
C ILE A 41 -0.27 -23.53 7.67
N LEU A 42 -1.24 -24.32 8.15
CA LEU A 42 -2.52 -24.52 7.47
C LEU A 42 -3.25 -23.18 7.28
N ASP A 43 -3.26 -22.33 8.30
CA ASP A 43 -3.87 -21.02 8.26
C ASP A 43 -3.16 -20.07 7.28
N TRP A 44 -1.86 -20.24 7.13
CA TRP A 44 -1.04 -19.36 6.27
C TRP A 44 -1.08 -19.78 4.79
N ILE A 45 -1.13 -21.09 4.54
CA ILE A 45 -1.13 -21.68 3.20
C ILE A 45 -2.55 -21.82 2.66
N GLN A 46 -3.50 -22.18 3.53
CA GLN A 46 -4.89 -22.48 3.16
C GLN A 46 -4.95 -23.49 2.00
N PRO A 47 -4.54 -24.73 2.22
CA PRO A 47 -4.44 -25.75 1.18
C PRO A 47 -5.81 -26.16 0.64
N ASP A 48 -5.86 -26.78 -0.55
CA ASP A 48 -7.10 -27.30 -1.12
C ASP A 48 -7.54 -28.60 -0.42
N TRP A 49 -6.60 -29.34 0.16
CA TRP A 49 -6.83 -30.54 0.97
C TRP A 49 -5.71 -30.74 1.98
N VAL A 50 -6.02 -31.47 3.03
CA VAL A 50 -5.09 -31.84 4.09
C VAL A 50 -5.20 -33.31 4.35
N LEU A 51 -4.06 -34.05 4.38
CA LEU A 51 -3.93 -35.38 4.93
C LEU A 51 -3.15 -35.27 6.23
N ASP A 52 -3.82 -35.54 7.34
CA ASP A 52 -3.17 -35.63 8.64
C ASP A 52 -2.66 -37.04 8.81
N THR A 53 -1.34 -37.22 8.84
CA THR A 53 -0.70 -38.52 8.94
C THR A 53 -0.73 -39.11 10.35
N GLU A 54 -0.94 -38.30 11.38
CA GLU A 54 -1.08 -38.75 12.77
C GLU A 54 -2.43 -39.44 12.98
N THR A 55 -3.50 -38.85 12.44
CA THR A 55 -4.86 -39.37 12.60
C THR A 55 -5.33 -40.22 11.42
N GLY A 56 -4.63 -40.15 10.28
CA GLY A 56 -5.05 -40.75 9.01
C GLY A 56 -6.24 -40.02 8.38
N CYS A 57 -6.65 -38.88 8.90
CA CYS A 57 -7.78 -38.12 8.40
C CYS A 57 -7.44 -37.36 7.13
N PHE A 58 -8.30 -37.50 6.12
CA PHE A 58 -8.23 -36.72 4.89
C PHE A 58 -9.42 -35.74 4.85
N GLN A 59 -9.10 -34.45 4.62
CA GLN A 59 -10.10 -33.38 4.55
C GLN A 59 -9.96 -32.62 3.24
N TRP A 60 -11.07 -32.45 2.51
CA TRP A 60 -11.16 -31.53 1.38
C TRP A 60 -11.50 -30.12 1.86
N GLY A 61 -10.77 -29.16 1.33
CA GLY A 61 -11.11 -27.76 1.51
C GLY A 61 -10.74 -27.22 2.88
N TRP A 62 -9.58 -26.59 2.97
CA TRP A 62 -9.44 -25.50 3.90
C TRP A 62 -10.30 -24.37 3.31
N LEU A 63 -11.46 -24.14 3.90
CA LEU A 63 -12.43 -23.15 3.40
C LEU A 63 -11.70 -21.82 3.18
N ARG A 64 -11.47 -21.48 1.94
CA ARG A 64 -10.97 -20.18 1.52
C ARG A 64 -12.08 -19.14 1.72
N GLN A 65 -12.50 -18.94 2.91
CA GLN A 65 -13.18 -17.72 3.25
C GLN A 65 -12.09 -16.65 3.17
N ARG A 66 -12.04 -15.94 2.04
CA ARG A 66 -11.43 -14.61 2.07
C ARG A 66 -12.11 -13.92 3.23
N PRO A 67 -11.39 -13.54 4.29
CA PRO A 67 -12.03 -12.87 5.40
C PRO A 67 -12.82 -11.72 4.81
N GLN A 68 -14.13 -11.82 4.87
CA GLN A 68 -15.01 -10.72 4.50
C GLN A 68 -14.86 -9.73 5.63
N PHE A 69 -14.05 -8.72 5.42
CA PHE A 69 -13.96 -7.60 6.34
C PHE A 69 -14.63 -6.39 5.69
N GLU A 70 -15.42 -5.72 6.47
CA GLU A 70 -15.94 -4.42 6.12
C GLU A 70 -14.87 -3.38 6.46
N LEU A 71 -14.46 -2.63 5.45
CA LEU A 71 -13.49 -1.57 5.62
C LEU A 71 -14.23 -0.23 5.61
N GLU A 72 -14.28 0.39 6.76
CA GLU A 72 -14.84 1.71 6.95
C GLU A 72 -13.76 2.77 6.78
N ILE A 73 -14.12 3.91 6.16
CA ILE A 73 -13.19 5.01 5.90
C ILE A 73 -13.69 6.28 6.59
N TYR A 74 -12.88 6.83 7.46
CA TYR A 74 -13.21 8.04 8.20
C TYR A 74 -12.15 9.13 8.01
N PRO A 75 -12.55 10.41 7.92
CA PRO A 75 -11.61 11.50 8.08
C PRO A 75 -11.03 11.49 9.49
N CYS A 76 -9.74 11.76 9.60
CA CYS A 76 -9.03 11.77 10.89
C CYS A 76 -8.10 12.98 11.00
N ARG A 77 -7.54 13.21 12.18
CA ARG A 77 -6.60 14.30 12.42
C ARG A 77 -5.18 13.87 12.06
N GLN A 78 -4.34 14.85 11.74
CA GLN A 78 -2.92 14.61 11.50
C GLN A 78 -2.21 13.93 12.69
N ALA A 79 -2.66 14.19 13.92
CA ALA A 79 -2.11 13.58 15.12
C ALA A 79 -2.30 12.05 15.14
N ASP A 80 -3.36 11.54 14.53
CA ASP A 80 -3.69 10.11 14.50
C ASP A 80 -2.70 9.32 13.63
N TYR A 81 -1.95 10.01 12.73
CA TYR A 81 -0.86 9.41 11.96
C TYR A 81 0.26 8.82 12.84
N ARG A 82 0.42 9.28 14.08
CA ARG A 82 1.45 8.77 14.99
C ARG A 82 1.37 7.25 15.20
N LEU A 83 0.17 6.68 15.12
CA LEU A 83 -0.02 5.23 15.21
C LEU A 83 0.64 4.50 14.03
N PHE A 84 0.63 5.11 12.86
CA PHE A 84 1.08 4.53 11.59
C PHE A 84 2.52 4.91 11.21
N GLU A 85 3.04 5.99 11.78
CA GLU A 85 4.35 6.55 11.47
C GLU A 85 5.51 5.53 11.61
N PRO A 86 5.57 4.68 12.67
CA PRO A 86 6.61 3.67 12.81
C PRO A 86 6.66 2.66 11.66
N HIS A 87 5.52 2.40 11.02
CA HIS A 87 5.35 1.43 9.95
C HIS A 87 5.52 2.02 8.55
N HIS A 88 5.73 3.33 8.44
CA HIS A 88 5.99 3.96 7.16
C HIS A 88 7.46 3.79 6.76
N TYR A 89 7.71 3.30 5.55
CA TYR A 89 9.06 2.99 5.04
C TYR A 89 9.97 4.22 4.83
N LEU A 90 9.43 5.44 4.93
CA LEU A 90 10.17 6.69 4.85
C LEU A 90 9.83 7.57 6.05
N LYS A 91 10.84 8.10 6.71
CA LYS A 91 10.65 9.18 7.70
C LYS A 91 10.46 10.49 6.97
N LEU A 92 9.28 11.04 7.01
CA LEU A 92 8.90 12.27 6.31
C LEU A 92 8.39 13.32 7.29
N PRO A 93 8.59 14.63 7.01
CA PRO A 93 8.01 15.68 7.84
C PRO A 93 6.49 15.69 7.73
N PRO A 94 5.75 16.31 8.65
CA PRO A 94 4.30 16.43 8.63
C PRO A 94 3.76 16.94 7.28
N VAL A 95 2.61 16.43 6.83
CA VAL A 95 1.95 16.92 5.62
C VAL A 95 1.30 18.27 5.91
N ILE A 96 1.80 19.33 5.27
CA ILE A 96 1.23 20.65 5.42
C ILE A 96 -0.13 20.68 4.71
N ALA A 97 -1.17 21.12 5.42
CA ALA A 97 -2.54 21.28 4.90
C ALA A 97 -3.13 20.00 4.27
N GLY A 98 -2.73 18.82 4.75
CA GLY A 98 -3.28 17.55 4.29
C GLY A 98 -4.70 17.26 4.83
N SER A 99 -5.49 16.51 4.05
CA SER A 99 -6.67 15.80 4.55
C SER A 99 -6.23 14.38 4.89
N HIS A 100 -6.54 13.93 6.10
CA HIS A 100 -6.12 12.62 6.60
C HIS A 100 -7.32 11.70 6.68
N TYR A 101 -7.14 10.45 6.32
CA TYR A 101 -8.15 9.40 6.39
C TYR A 101 -7.58 8.18 7.09
N MET A 102 -8.43 7.52 7.84
CA MET A 102 -8.15 6.28 8.55
C MET A 102 -9.12 5.21 8.10
N GLY A 103 -8.62 4.02 7.84
CA GLY A 103 -9.39 2.82 7.60
C GLY A 103 -9.56 2.03 8.88
N LEU A 104 -10.79 1.63 9.18
CA LEU A 104 -11.13 0.78 10.31
C LEU A 104 -11.67 -0.56 9.82
N ILE A 105 -11.37 -1.62 10.55
CA ILE A 105 -11.99 -2.94 10.43
C ILE A 105 -12.41 -3.35 11.84
N ASN A 106 -13.69 -3.64 12.03
CA ASN A 106 -14.26 -3.94 13.36
C ASN A 106 -13.91 -2.87 14.40
N GLY A 107 -13.95 -1.59 14.01
CA GLY A 107 -13.60 -0.47 14.88
C GLY A 107 -12.11 -0.29 15.19
N GLN A 108 -11.23 -1.16 14.65
CA GLN A 108 -9.79 -1.09 14.89
C GLN A 108 -9.07 -0.38 13.72
N PRO A 109 -8.16 0.57 13.99
CA PRO A 109 -7.36 1.21 12.97
C PRO A 109 -6.48 0.20 12.22
N VAL A 110 -6.55 0.20 10.88
CA VAL A 110 -5.78 -0.73 10.03
C VAL A 110 -4.97 -0.05 8.95
N ALA A 111 -5.39 1.13 8.51
CA ALA A 111 -4.75 1.87 7.43
C ALA A 111 -4.88 3.38 7.61
N HIS A 112 -3.93 4.11 7.04
CA HIS A 112 -3.93 5.57 7.00
C HIS A 112 -3.42 6.07 5.66
N VAL A 113 -3.98 7.19 5.19
CA VAL A 113 -3.47 7.95 4.04
C VAL A 113 -3.69 9.44 4.23
N ALA A 114 -2.78 10.25 3.72
CA ALA A 114 -2.95 11.69 3.67
C ALA A 114 -3.10 12.15 2.22
N PHE A 115 -3.99 13.11 1.98
CA PHE A 115 -4.18 13.77 0.70
C PHE A 115 -3.73 15.21 0.77
N SER A 116 -2.93 15.63 -0.20
CA SER A 116 -2.51 17.03 -0.38
C SER A 116 -2.89 17.46 -1.79
N PRO A 117 -3.72 18.50 -1.96
CA PRO A 117 -4.07 19.00 -3.29
C PRO A 117 -2.83 19.60 -3.96
N ARG A 118 -2.76 19.47 -5.26
CA ARG A 118 -1.77 20.21 -6.05
C ARG A 118 -2.21 21.68 -6.20
N PRO A 119 -1.25 22.61 -6.37
CA PRO A 119 -1.57 24.01 -6.62
C PRO A 119 -2.61 24.16 -7.73
N GLY A 120 -3.60 25.02 -7.53
CA GLY A 120 -4.71 25.21 -8.46
C GLY A 120 -5.85 24.20 -8.36
N LEU A 121 -5.82 23.29 -7.38
CA LEU A 121 -6.83 22.24 -7.19
C LEU A 121 -7.07 21.41 -8.45
N VAL A 122 -5.99 21.06 -9.16
CA VAL A 122 -6.06 20.28 -10.41
C VAL A 122 -6.20 18.79 -10.10
N GLU A 123 -5.48 18.31 -9.09
CA GLU A 123 -5.44 16.90 -8.65
C GLU A 123 -5.17 16.82 -7.15
N ALA A 124 -5.59 15.74 -6.53
CA ALA A 124 -5.22 15.37 -5.16
C ALA A 124 -4.04 14.39 -5.19
N ARG A 125 -3.00 14.65 -4.40
CA ARG A 125 -1.90 13.71 -4.23
C ARG A 125 -2.12 12.89 -2.97
N ALA A 126 -2.36 11.58 -3.13
CA ALA A 126 -2.29 10.64 -2.04
C ALA A 126 -0.83 10.43 -1.64
N CYS A 127 -0.53 10.52 -0.36
CA CYS A 127 0.79 10.33 0.22
C CYS A 127 0.67 9.65 1.59
N ARG A 128 1.76 9.03 2.05
CA ARG A 128 1.81 8.35 3.35
C ARG A 128 0.73 7.29 3.54
N LEU A 129 0.50 6.52 2.49
CA LEU A 129 -0.29 5.31 2.63
C LEU A 129 0.46 4.31 3.51
N VAL A 130 -0.13 3.97 4.63
CA VAL A 130 0.39 2.96 5.57
C VAL A 130 -0.72 1.98 5.88
N VAL A 131 -0.38 0.71 5.91
CA VAL A 131 -1.22 -0.38 6.41
C VAL A 131 -0.44 -1.05 7.53
N LEU A 132 -1.09 -1.30 8.66
CA LEU A 132 -0.45 -1.98 9.77
C LEU A 132 0.02 -3.38 9.36
N PRO A 133 1.15 -3.88 9.93
CA PRO A 133 1.80 -5.10 9.47
C PRO A 133 0.87 -6.32 9.39
N GLU A 134 0.02 -6.52 10.37
CA GLU A 134 -0.94 -7.62 10.48
C GLU A 134 -2.00 -7.64 9.36
N TRP A 135 -2.23 -6.49 8.72
CA TRP A 135 -3.19 -6.32 7.63
C TRP A 135 -2.54 -6.24 6.24
N GLN A 136 -1.21 -6.28 6.17
CA GLN A 136 -0.49 -6.25 4.91
C GLN A 136 -0.68 -7.57 4.14
N GLY A 137 -0.82 -7.46 2.82
CA GLY A 137 -1.05 -8.63 1.96
C GLY A 137 -2.52 -9.04 1.81
N ALA A 138 -3.42 -8.67 2.74
CA ALA A 138 -4.85 -8.98 2.68
C ALA A 138 -5.64 -8.12 1.66
N GLY A 139 -4.98 -7.18 0.95
CA GLY A 139 -5.63 -6.28 -0.01
C GLY A 139 -6.23 -5.03 0.62
N VAL A 140 -6.08 -4.83 1.94
CA VAL A 140 -6.58 -3.66 2.67
C VAL A 140 -6.07 -2.36 2.07
N GLY A 141 -4.77 -2.26 1.80
CA GLY A 141 -4.16 -1.01 1.29
C GLY A 141 -4.71 -0.56 -0.05
N THR A 142 -4.95 -1.47 -0.98
CA THR A 142 -5.53 -1.14 -2.29
C THR A 142 -7.01 -0.79 -2.20
N ARG A 143 -7.80 -1.52 -1.39
CA ARG A 143 -9.21 -1.20 -1.15
C ARG A 143 -9.36 0.15 -0.46
N PHE A 144 -8.57 0.41 0.56
CA PHE A 144 -8.56 1.67 1.28
C PHE A 144 -8.20 2.86 0.37
N LEU A 145 -7.12 2.72 -0.41
CA LEU A 145 -6.70 3.74 -1.34
C LEU A 145 -7.75 4.00 -2.42
N ASN A 146 -8.37 2.95 -2.97
CA ASN A 146 -9.44 3.07 -3.96
C ASN A 146 -10.67 3.79 -3.38
N GLY A 147 -11.11 3.42 -2.16
CA GLY A 147 -12.24 4.07 -1.50
C GLY A 147 -11.98 5.56 -1.28
N CYS A 148 -10.81 5.92 -0.75
CA CYS A 148 -10.43 7.33 -0.58
C CYS A 148 -10.35 8.07 -1.92
N ALA A 149 -9.78 7.44 -2.96
CA ALA A 149 -9.66 8.05 -4.28
C ALA A 149 -11.04 8.28 -4.93
N GLU A 150 -11.97 7.36 -4.73
CA GLU A 150 -13.36 7.48 -5.19
C GLU A 150 -14.10 8.62 -4.48
N MET A 151 -13.96 8.74 -3.14
CA MET A 151 -14.51 9.88 -2.38
C MET A 151 -14.00 11.20 -2.95
N TRP A 152 -12.69 11.30 -3.25
CA TRP A 152 -12.12 12.51 -3.84
C TRP A 152 -12.63 12.77 -5.26
N LEU A 153 -12.82 11.73 -6.05
CA LEU A 153 -13.37 11.85 -7.41
C LEU A 153 -14.82 12.34 -7.40
N ARG A 154 -15.62 11.90 -6.41
CA ARG A 154 -17.01 12.37 -6.21
C ARG A 154 -17.12 13.75 -5.55
N GLY A 155 -16.00 14.34 -5.13
CA GLY A 155 -16.00 15.63 -4.45
C GLY A 155 -16.33 15.55 -2.96
N GLU A 156 -16.34 14.36 -2.37
CA GLU A 156 -16.51 14.09 -0.94
C GLU A 156 -15.20 14.41 -0.18
N ASN A 157 -14.75 15.65 -0.30
CA ASN A 157 -13.54 16.15 0.31
C ASN A 157 -13.78 17.56 0.84
N ARG A 158 -12.86 18.09 1.64
CA ARG A 158 -13.00 19.43 2.26
C ARG A 158 -13.13 20.59 1.27
N TYR A 159 -12.90 20.38 -0.02
CA TYR A 159 -13.02 21.41 -1.06
C TYR A 159 -14.35 21.33 -1.82
N HIS A 160 -15.14 20.28 -1.56
CA HIS A 160 -16.42 19.99 -2.25
C HIS A 160 -16.29 20.02 -3.79
N ARG A 161 -15.13 19.52 -4.29
CA ARG A 161 -14.82 19.50 -5.73
C ARG A 161 -14.33 18.12 -6.14
N PRO A 162 -14.80 17.58 -7.28
CA PRO A 162 -14.25 16.37 -7.88
C PRO A 162 -12.77 16.58 -8.24
N LEU A 163 -11.89 15.77 -7.65
CA LEU A 163 -10.45 15.80 -7.89
C LEU A 163 -9.93 14.39 -8.10
N ARG A 164 -9.27 14.16 -9.23
CA ARG A 164 -8.61 12.88 -9.49
C ARG A 164 -7.44 12.68 -8.54
N THR A 165 -7.24 11.45 -8.12
CA THR A 165 -6.14 11.09 -7.21
C THR A 165 -4.90 10.69 -8.00
N LEU A 166 -3.75 11.26 -7.61
CA LEU A 166 -2.42 10.88 -8.04
C LEU A 166 -1.65 10.29 -6.85
N ILE A 167 -1.01 9.16 -7.03
CA ILE A 167 -0.08 8.59 -6.05
C ILE A 167 1.28 8.33 -6.68
N ASN A 168 2.34 8.72 -5.97
CA ASN A 168 3.71 8.36 -6.34
C ASN A 168 4.25 7.37 -5.31
N THR A 169 4.75 6.24 -5.76
CA THR A 169 5.27 5.21 -4.88
C THR A 169 6.61 4.66 -5.38
N SER A 170 7.50 4.37 -4.45
CA SER A 170 8.70 3.56 -4.68
C SER A 170 8.55 2.13 -4.11
N HIS A 171 7.39 1.81 -3.53
CA HIS A 171 7.13 0.48 -2.99
C HIS A 171 6.77 -0.49 -4.13
N PRO A 172 7.58 -1.55 -4.39
CA PRO A 172 7.41 -2.40 -5.56
C PRO A 172 6.08 -3.16 -5.54
N GLY A 173 5.64 -3.64 -4.37
CA GLY A 173 4.38 -4.36 -4.22
C GLY A 173 3.16 -3.49 -4.53
N LEU A 174 3.15 -2.23 -4.05
CA LEU A 174 2.07 -1.29 -4.36
C LEU A 174 2.07 -0.92 -5.85
N ALA A 175 3.24 -0.60 -6.42
CA ALA A 175 3.34 -0.30 -7.85
C ALA A 175 2.83 -1.46 -8.72
N ALA A 176 3.18 -2.70 -8.37
CA ALA A 176 2.71 -3.89 -9.06
C ALA A 176 1.19 -4.10 -8.90
N ALA A 177 0.62 -3.81 -7.72
CA ALA A 177 -0.81 -3.91 -7.48
C ALA A 177 -1.60 -2.87 -8.28
N LEU A 178 -1.15 -1.59 -8.27
CA LEU A 178 -1.80 -0.52 -9.02
C LEU A 178 -1.72 -0.74 -10.54
N ARG A 179 -0.62 -1.29 -11.04
CA ARG A 179 -0.45 -1.60 -12.46
C ARG A 179 -1.42 -2.67 -12.96
N ARG A 180 -1.83 -3.60 -12.09
CA ARG A 180 -2.81 -4.65 -12.41
C ARG A 180 -4.25 -4.24 -12.13
N ASN A 181 -4.46 -3.11 -11.48
CA ASN A 181 -5.79 -2.64 -11.14
C ASN A 181 -6.32 -1.74 -12.28
N PRO A 182 -7.43 -2.10 -12.96
CA PRO A 182 -7.96 -1.33 -14.07
C PRO A 182 -8.43 0.08 -13.68
N GLN A 183 -8.69 0.32 -12.40
CA GLN A 183 -9.05 1.64 -11.88
C GLN A 183 -7.87 2.63 -11.83
N TRP A 184 -6.66 2.18 -12.14
CA TRP A 184 -5.45 2.99 -12.09
C TRP A 184 -4.69 2.95 -13.41
N THR A 185 -4.15 4.09 -13.83
CA THR A 185 -3.22 4.18 -14.95
C THR A 185 -1.87 4.70 -14.50
N GLN A 186 -0.80 4.14 -15.04
CA GLN A 186 0.55 4.64 -14.78
C GLN A 186 0.80 5.90 -15.62
N VAL A 187 1.13 7.01 -14.97
CA VAL A 187 1.33 8.31 -15.61
C VAL A 187 2.80 8.76 -15.61
N SER A 188 3.63 8.16 -14.77
CA SER A 188 5.06 8.47 -14.75
C SER A 188 5.89 7.31 -14.18
N ALA A 189 7.15 7.27 -14.62
CA ALA A 189 8.20 6.46 -14.01
C ALA A 189 9.48 7.28 -14.01
N ALA A 190 10.05 7.48 -12.82
CA ALA A 190 11.34 8.14 -12.67
C ALA A 190 12.38 7.09 -12.27
N LEU A 191 13.49 7.07 -12.97
CA LEU A 191 14.62 6.21 -12.65
C LEU A 191 15.29 6.66 -11.34
N TYR A 192 16.09 5.77 -10.77
CA TYR A 192 16.89 6.03 -9.58
C TYR A 192 17.68 7.36 -9.68
N GLY A 193 17.49 8.23 -8.69
CA GLY A 193 18.17 9.51 -8.61
C GLY A 193 17.68 10.61 -9.57
N ALA A 194 16.82 10.31 -10.54
CA ALA A 194 16.35 11.29 -11.52
C ALA A 194 15.59 12.47 -10.88
N ASP A 195 14.83 12.22 -9.84
CA ASP A 195 14.06 13.26 -9.14
C ASP A 195 14.90 14.16 -8.24
N LYS A 196 16.13 13.78 -7.90
CA LYS A 196 16.99 14.56 -6.99
C LYS A 196 17.29 15.95 -7.55
N LEU A 197 17.73 16.02 -8.79
CA LEU A 197 18.07 17.28 -9.45
C LEU A 197 16.81 18.13 -9.65
N ARG A 198 15.73 17.53 -10.12
CA ARG A 198 14.44 18.21 -10.34
C ARG A 198 13.88 18.79 -9.05
N CYS A 199 13.89 18.05 -7.94
CA CYS A 199 13.44 18.53 -6.64
C CYS A 199 14.30 19.70 -6.13
N ARG A 200 15.62 19.58 -6.26
CA ARG A 200 16.56 20.65 -5.89
C ARG A 200 16.27 21.94 -6.67
N ASP A 201 16.13 21.85 -7.97
CA ASP A 201 15.90 23.01 -8.84
C ASP A 201 14.53 23.63 -8.63
N SER A 202 13.52 22.82 -8.31
CA SER A 202 12.18 23.29 -7.93
C SER A 202 12.20 24.07 -6.61
N LEU A 203 12.90 23.54 -5.60
CA LEU A 203 13.05 24.22 -4.31
C LEU A 203 13.85 25.53 -4.45
N ARG A 204 14.91 25.52 -5.26
CA ARG A 204 15.70 26.72 -5.54
C ARG A 204 14.86 27.79 -6.21
N ARG A 205 14.08 27.45 -7.24
CA ARG A 205 13.16 28.39 -7.91
C ARG A 205 12.09 28.93 -6.96
N SER A 206 11.53 28.09 -6.12
CA SER A 206 10.55 28.52 -5.12
C SER A 206 11.16 29.47 -4.08
N ALA A 207 12.36 29.18 -3.59
CA ALA A 207 13.06 30.03 -2.64
C ALA A 207 13.38 31.41 -3.23
N LEU A 208 13.85 31.48 -4.48
CA LEU A 208 14.10 32.72 -5.21
C LEU A 208 12.81 33.53 -5.39
N LYS A 209 11.70 32.88 -5.76
CA LYS A 209 10.40 33.57 -5.94
C LYS A 209 9.87 34.18 -4.64
N HIS A 210 10.23 33.63 -3.48
CA HIS A 210 9.77 34.12 -2.17
C HIS A 210 10.83 34.96 -1.44
N GLY A 211 11.88 35.42 -2.13
CA GLY A 211 12.93 36.26 -1.55
C GLY A 211 13.72 35.66 -0.41
N LYS A 212 13.71 34.31 -0.31
CA LYS A 212 14.46 33.60 0.73
C LYS A 212 15.89 33.34 0.27
N ASP A 213 16.85 33.65 1.16
CA ASP A 213 18.26 33.36 0.92
C ASP A 213 18.48 31.86 0.62
N THR A 214 18.97 31.59 -0.59
CA THR A 214 19.19 30.25 -1.10
C THR A 214 20.45 29.59 -0.56
N GLY A 215 21.32 30.34 0.12
CA GLY A 215 22.58 29.83 0.69
C GLY A 215 22.39 28.75 1.77
N LYS A 216 21.21 28.66 2.34
CA LYS A 216 20.80 27.65 3.33
C LYS A 216 19.64 26.75 2.83
N ALA A 217 19.38 26.68 1.52
CA ALA A 217 18.42 25.72 1.01
C ALA A 217 18.86 24.32 1.46
N ARG A 218 18.30 23.90 2.60
CA ARG A 218 18.52 22.57 3.17
C ARG A 218 18.32 21.59 2.05
N SER A 219 19.37 20.84 1.77
CA SER A 219 19.33 19.84 0.71
C SER A 219 18.08 18.99 0.89
N ALA A 220 17.23 18.93 -0.12
CA ALA A 220 16.09 18.01 -0.16
C ALA A 220 16.52 16.53 -0.06
N THR A 221 17.79 16.30 0.27
CA THR A 221 18.47 15.02 0.34
C THR A 221 18.09 14.17 1.56
N GLY A 222 17.31 14.74 2.52
CA GLY A 222 17.07 14.08 3.80
C GLY A 222 16.05 12.92 3.79
N TYR A 223 15.25 12.76 2.74
CA TYR A 223 14.08 11.87 2.83
C TYR A 223 14.20 10.53 2.10
N GLY A 224 15.32 10.25 1.49
CA GLY A 224 15.63 8.94 0.89
C GLY A 224 14.79 8.54 -0.33
N GLY A 225 13.65 9.19 -0.58
CA GLY A 225 12.76 8.87 -1.70
C GLY A 225 13.37 9.16 -3.08
N HIS A 226 14.28 10.12 -3.17
CA HIS A 226 14.93 10.51 -4.43
C HIS A 226 15.95 9.48 -4.93
N PHE A 227 16.37 8.55 -4.09
CA PHE A 227 17.33 7.50 -4.46
C PHE A 227 16.66 6.22 -4.90
N ARG A 228 15.35 6.21 -5.05
CA ARG A 228 14.58 5.04 -5.48
C ARG A 228 13.88 5.34 -6.80
N ALA A 229 13.63 4.29 -7.58
CA ALA A 229 12.73 4.40 -8.72
C ALA A 229 11.33 4.73 -8.19
N VAL A 230 10.73 5.80 -8.70
CA VAL A 230 9.41 6.27 -8.31
C VAL A 230 8.45 6.13 -9.48
N GLN A 231 7.29 5.54 -9.24
CA GLN A 231 6.24 5.35 -10.24
C GLN A 231 5.00 6.13 -9.80
N GLY A 232 4.41 6.86 -10.72
CA GLY A 232 3.20 7.64 -10.52
C GLY A 232 2.00 6.98 -11.18
N PHE A 233 0.88 6.94 -10.43
CA PHE A 233 -0.37 6.36 -10.88
C PHE A 233 -1.51 7.35 -10.64
N ARG A 234 -2.46 7.40 -11.58
CA ARG A 234 -3.67 8.20 -11.51
C ARG A 234 -4.89 7.31 -11.41
N TYR A 235 -5.79 7.66 -10.51
CA TYR A 235 -7.07 6.99 -10.36
C TYR A 235 -8.04 7.40 -11.47
N LEU A 236 -8.68 6.43 -12.09
CA LEU A 236 -9.63 6.61 -13.20
C LEU A 236 -11.09 6.57 -12.73
N GLY A 237 -11.35 5.96 -11.59
CA GLY A 237 -12.71 5.67 -11.12
C GLY A 237 -13.14 4.24 -11.35
N ASN A 238 -14.37 3.92 -10.96
CA ASN A 238 -14.98 2.60 -11.12
C ASN A 238 -15.57 2.44 -12.53
N GLY A 239 -14.86 2.82 -13.59
CA GLY A 239 -15.27 2.58 -14.97
C GLY A 239 -16.78 2.57 -15.19
N GLN A 240 -17.43 3.71 -15.13
CA GLN A 240 -18.70 3.88 -15.86
C GLN A 240 -18.27 4.22 -17.28
N GLU A 241 -18.41 3.26 -18.17
CA GLU A 241 -18.39 3.51 -19.60
C GLU A 241 -19.44 4.61 -19.89
N GLU A 242 -18.98 5.70 -20.49
CA GLU A 242 -19.85 6.65 -21.16
C GLU A 242 -20.42 6.00 -22.42
#